data_fb503dc4da1987c68e5f3d804416996c
#
_entry.id   fb503dc4da1987c68e5f3d804416996c
#
_cell.length_a   1.000
_cell.length_b   1.000
_cell.length_c   1.000
_cell.angle_alpha   90.00
_cell.angle_beta   90.00
_cell.angle_gamma   90.00
#
_symmetry.space_group_name_H-M   'P 1'
#
loop_
_entity.id
_entity.type
_entity.pdbx_description
1 polymer ?
#
loop_
_entity_poly.entity_id
_entity_poly.type
_entity_poly.pdbx_seq_one_letter_code
_entity_poly.pdbx_strand_id
1 'polypeptide(L)' 'MIEQIKKVLVDTLNIDEETITPEANLKDDLGIDSLAAVELALELETEFDIRIEDDELAKLETVQDIINIIEEKQK' A
#
# COMPACT_ATOMS: atom_id res chain seq x y z
N MET A 1 8.99 6.20 6.32
CA MET A 1 8.17 5.74 5.18
C MET A 1 7.18 4.68 5.56
N ILE A 2 7.63 3.57 6.13
CA ILE A 2 6.71 2.47 6.48
C ILE A 2 5.62 2.88 7.47
N GLU A 3 5.92 3.77 8.38
CA GLU A 3 4.93 4.21 9.36
C GLU A 3 3.78 4.97 8.72
N GLN A 4 4.06 5.75 7.69
CA GLN A 4 3.03 6.47 6.96
C GLN A 4 2.15 5.49 6.18
N ILE A 5 2.76 4.46 5.61
CA ILE A 5 2.02 3.41 4.91
C ILE A 5 1.14 2.63 5.89
N LYS A 6 1.68 2.30 7.06
CA LYS A 6 0.90 1.63 8.11
C LYS A 6 -0.32 2.46 8.48
N LYS A 7 -0.13 3.75 8.67
CA LYS A 7 -1.23 4.63 9.04
C LYS A 7 -2.32 4.63 7.97
N VAL A 8 -1.93 4.69 6.71
CA VAL A 8 -2.89 4.65 5.61
C VAL A 8 -3.66 3.33 5.61
N LEU A 9 -2.96 2.21 5.78
CA LEU A 9 -3.59 0.90 5.81
C LEU A 9 -4.57 0.76 6.98
N VAL A 10 -4.18 1.24 8.14
CA VAL A 10 -5.04 1.18 9.33
C VAL A 10 -6.26 2.08 9.14
N ASP A 11 -6.05 3.31 8.71
CA ASP A 11 -7.13 4.30 8.61
C ASP A 11 -8.09 4.01 7.46
N THR A 12 -7.56 3.55 6.33
CA THR A 12 -8.37 3.33 5.12
C THR A 12 -9.03 1.97 5.09
N LEU A 13 -8.27 0.94 5.44
CA LEU A 13 -8.72 -0.45 5.31
C LEU A 13 -8.96 -1.14 6.64
N ASN A 14 -8.74 -0.44 7.74
CA ASN A 14 -8.96 -0.98 9.09
C ASN A 14 -8.16 -2.25 9.35
N ILE A 15 -6.92 -2.27 8.88
CA ILE A 15 -6.01 -3.41 9.03
C ILE A 15 -5.26 -3.27 10.35
N ASP A 16 -5.06 -4.39 11.05
CA ASP A 16 -4.33 -4.42 12.31
C ASP A 16 -2.86 -4.02 12.06
N GLU A 17 -2.42 -2.98 12.76
CA GLU A 17 -1.07 -2.47 12.63
C GLU A 17 -0.01 -3.54 12.87
N GLU A 18 -0.28 -4.46 13.78
CA GLU A 18 0.70 -5.51 14.10
C GLU A 18 0.93 -6.48 12.97
N THR A 19 -0.01 -6.60 12.04
CA THR A 19 0.16 -7.49 10.88
C THR A 19 0.91 -6.82 9.74
N ILE A 20 1.14 -5.52 9.81
CA ILE A 20 1.77 -4.77 8.73
C ILE A 20 3.28 -4.78 8.89
N THR A 21 3.94 -5.63 8.12
CA THR A 21 5.40 -5.71 8.06
C THR A 21 5.83 -5.59 6.60
N PRO A 22 7.10 -5.27 6.33
CA PRO A 22 7.55 -5.18 4.93
C PRO A 22 7.34 -6.46 4.14
N GLU A 23 7.42 -7.60 4.80
CA GLU A 23 7.26 -8.91 4.16
C GLU A 23 5.80 -9.35 4.04
N ALA A 24 4.87 -8.62 4.66
CA ALA A 24 3.46 -9.02 4.67
C ALA A 24 2.91 -9.00 3.24
N ASN A 25 2.22 -10.08 2.87
CA ASN A 25 1.57 -10.18 1.58
C ASN A 25 0.23 -9.46 1.64
N LEU A 26 -0.03 -8.59 0.68
CA LEU A 26 -1.22 -7.75 0.69
C LEU A 26 -2.51 -8.57 0.64
N LYS A 27 -2.51 -9.66 -0.13
CA LYS A 27 -3.69 -10.52 -0.25
C LYS A 27 -3.77 -11.55 0.87
N ASP A 28 -2.67 -12.26 1.10
CA ASP A 28 -2.66 -13.40 2.01
C ASP A 28 -2.60 -13.00 3.47
N ASP A 29 -1.81 -11.99 3.77
CA ASP A 29 -1.61 -11.58 5.17
C ASP A 29 -2.54 -10.45 5.59
N LEU A 30 -2.80 -9.51 4.70
CA LEU A 30 -3.62 -8.34 5.01
C LEU A 30 -5.04 -8.42 4.49
N GLY A 31 -5.33 -9.42 3.66
CA GLY A 31 -6.68 -9.60 3.12
C GLY A 31 -7.13 -8.51 2.16
N ILE A 32 -6.20 -7.87 1.48
CA ILE A 32 -6.52 -6.80 0.54
C ILE A 32 -6.90 -7.41 -0.81
N ASP A 33 -8.15 -7.25 -1.21
CA ASP A 33 -8.61 -7.70 -2.52
C ASP A 33 -8.43 -6.57 -3.55
N SER A 34 -8.91 -6.82 -4.79
CA SER A 34 -8.75 -5.86 -5.88
C SER A 34 -9.38 -4.50 -5.57
N LEU A 35 -10.57 -4.50 -4.98
CA LEU A 35 -11.26 -3.27 -4.64
C LEU A 35 -10.52 -2.50 -3.55
N ALA A 36 -10.09 -3.20 -2.51
CA ALA A 36 -9.35 -2.57 -1.42
C ALA A 36 -8.01 -2.04 -1.92
N ALA A 37 -7.37 -2.74 -2.87
CA ALA A 37 -6.12 -2.29 -3.45
C ALA A 37 -6.29 -0.97 -4.19
N VAL A 38 -7.39 -0.80 -4.91
CA VAL A 38 -7.68 0.47 -5.60
C VAL A 38 -7.88 1.59 -4.59
N GLU A 39 -8.62 1.33 -3.52
CA GLU A 39 -8.83 2.32 -2.47
C GLU A 39 -7.51 2.71 -1.81
N LEU A 40 -6.66 1.71 -1.55
CA LEU A 40 -5.34 1.96 -0.99
C LEU A 40 -4.49 2.81 -1.91
N ALA A 41 -4.50 2.52 -3.20
CA ALA A 41 -3.74 3.28 -4.18
C ALA A 41 -4.16 4.75 -4.19
N LEU A 42 -5.47 5.01 -4.14
CA LEU A 42 -5.98 6.39 -4.13
C LEU A 42 -5.51 7.14 -2.90
N GLU A 43 -5.53 6.49 -1.74
CA GLU A 43 -5.07 7.13 -0.50
C GLU A 43 -3.56 7.38 -0.53
N LEU A 44 -2.78 6.44 -1.07
CA LEU A 44 -1.35 6.63 -1.20
C LEU A 44 -1.02 7.76 -2.15
N GLU A 45 -1.76 7.88 -3.24
CA GLU A 45 -1.57 8.99 -4.19
C GLU A 45 -1.78 10.33 -3.51
N THR A 46 -2.82 10.41 -2.68
CA THR A 46 -3.14 11.63 -1.94
C THR A 46 -2.11 11.91 -0.85
N GLU A 47 -1.75 10.90 -0.08
CA GLU A 47 -0.84 11.06 1.05
C GLU A 47 0.57 11.45 0.63
N PHE A 48 1.05 10.85 -0.45
CA PHE A 48 2.42 11.04 -0.92
C PHE A 48 2.53 11.94 -2.15
N ASP A 49 1.40 12.42 -2.66
CA ASP A 49 1.35 13.26 -3.87
C ASP A 49 2.06 12.59 -5.05
N ILE A 50 1.68 11.36 -5.31
CA ILE A 50 2.24 10.55 -6.41
C ILE A 50 1.11 9.99 -7.25
N ARG A 51 1.48 9.37 -8.37
CA ARG A 51 0.50 8.70 -9.22
C ARG A 51 0.89 7.24 -9.40
N ILE A 52 -0.07 6.34 -9.13
CA ILE A 52 0.12 4.90 -9.29
C ILE A 52 -0.77 4.43 -10.44
N GLU A 53 -0.15 3.90 -11.48
CA GLU A 53 -0.88 3.39 -12.63
C GLU A 53 -1.48 2.02 -12.33
N ASP A 54 -2.52 1.64 -13.07
CA ASP A 54 -3.20 0.37 -12.86
C ASP A 54 -2.27 -0.83 -12.98
N ASP A 55 -1.37 -0.81 -13.96
CA ASP A 55 -0.43 -1.91 -14.15
C ASP A 55 0.61 -1.96 -13.02
N GLU A 56 0.97 -0.82 -12.47
CA GLU A 56 1.86 -0.77 -11.30
C GLU A 56 1.17 -1.36 -10.08
N LEU A 57 -0.11 -1.00 -9.90
CA LEU A 57 -0.89 -1.51 -8.79
C LEU A 57 -1.02 -3.03 -8.87
N ALA A 58 -1.22 -3.56 -10.07
CA ALA A 58 -1.36 -5.01 -10.28
C ALA A 58 -0.09 -5.79 -9.92
N LYS A 59 1.06 -5.13 -9.89
CA LYS A 59 2.33 -5.77 -9.55
C LYS A 59 2.64 -5.77 -8.06
N LEU A 60 1.86 -5.04 -7.26
CA LEU A 60 2.10 -4.97 -5.83
C LEU A 60 1.70 -6.28 -5.16
N GLU A 61 2.63 -6.91 -4.46
CA GLU A 61 2.40 -8.17 -3.77
C GLU A 61 2.58 -8.04 -2.26
N THR A 62 3.56 -7.22 -1.84
CA THR A 62 3.88 -7.05 -0.43
C THR A 62 3.91 -5.57 -0.05
N VAL A 63 3.98 -5.31 1.26
CA VAL A 63 4.14 -3.95 1.76
C VAL A 63 5.45 -3.35 1.24
N GLN A 64 6.51 -4.17 1.15
CA GLN A 64 7.78 -3.70 0.62
C GLN A 64 7.65 -3.20 -0.81
N ASP A 65 6.81 -3.84 -1.61
CA ASP A 65 6.56 -3.38 -2.98
C ASP A 65 5.94 -1.99 -2.99
N ILE A 66 5.04 -1.72 -2.05
CA ILE A 66 4.44 -0.40 -1.91
C ILE A 66 5.52 0.64 -1.56
N ILE A 67 6.38 0.29 -0.62
CA ILE A 67 7.48 1.19 -0.24
C ILE A 67 8.37 1.49 -1.43
N ASN A 68 8.72 0.46 -2.19
CA ASN A 68 9.60 0.62 -3.35
C ASN A 68 9.01 1.54 -4.40
N ILE A 69 7.73 1.36 -4.72
CA ILE A 69 7.11 2.20 -5.75
C ILE A 69 6.96 3.64 -5.30
N ILE A 70 6.67 3.87 -4.04
CA ILE A 70 6.56 5.23 -3.52
C ILE A 70 7.92 5.92 -3.56
N GLU A 71 8.96 5.23 -3.13
CA GLU A 71 10.31 5.81 -3.16
C GLU A 71 10.73 6.15 -4.58
N GLU A 72 10.43 5.27 -5.53
CA GLU A 72 10.75 5.51 -6.93
C GLU A 72 10.02 6.74 -7.47
N LYS A 73 8.74 6.89 -7.12
CA LYS A 73 7.93 8.01 -7.60
C LYS A 73 8.35 9.33 -6.98
N GLN A 74 8.98 9.32 -5.82
CA GLN A 74 9.39 10.53 -5.13
C GLN A 74 10.81 10.99 -5.47
N LYS A 75 11.51 10.26 -6.29
CA LYS A 75 12.83 10.66 -6.74
C LYS A 75 12.79 11.88 -7.64
#